data_4e59a21bda2efb7c209ac4be32612a14
#
_entry.id   4e59a21bda2efb7c209ac4be32612a14
#
_cell.length_a   1.000
_cell.length_b   1.000
_cell.length_c   1.000
_cell.angle_alpha   90.00
_cell.angle_beta   90.00
_cell.angle_gamma   90.00
#
_symmetry.space_group_name_H-M   'P 1'
#
loop_
_entity.id
_entity.type
_entity.pdbx_description
1 polymer ?
#
loop_
_entity_poly.entity_id
_entity_poly.type
_entity_poly.pdbx_seq_one_letter_code
_entity_poly.pdbx_strand_id
1 'polypeptide(L)'
;MPAARPRLAIIWLTVFIDLVGFGIVIPILPFYSARFGAHGMGYGALIGAFSLMQFFSTALLGRLSDRVGRRPILLATMVLNAAGYLLFAFAPSFLLLLVARLIAGFAGGNISAAQAYVADITSASERSKGMGVIGMAFGLGFIFGPGIGSIAARLGGHAAPGLVAAGLSVVNLLSAFFILPESLRAEHRAVRDLWPFGHMADALAHRELRPLMLVWLITPFAFSAYTVALPLWATTTLHWHEQELGIFFVVVGLVAAFVQGGLFRLLTRVVSDRRLLITGMMGMALSIGVVPFLAHSATLYAWTVVLAFSNSIMSPAATGLVSTFAAANEQGTVLGVAQSLGALGRFTGPFVIGVVYDWTSPLAAFLVAGGAMLVGWAASLGVPKPRRPDVSLSV
;
A
#
# COMPACT_ATOMS: atom_id res chain seq x y z
N MET A 1 -31.03 11.49 2.72
CA MET A 1 -29.67 10.90 2.60
C MET A 1 -29.49 9.51 3.28
N PRO A 2 -30.50 8.68 3.45
CA PRO A 2 -30.35 7.32 4.01
C PRO A 2 -29.67 6.34 3.04
N ALA A 3 -29.75 6.57 1.72
CA ALA A 3 -29.26 5.63 0.69
C ALA A 3 -27.74 5.63 0.42
N ALA A 4 -26.97 6.59 0.93
CA ALA A 4 -25.51 6.64 0.72
C ALA A 4 -24.76 5.75 1.71
N ARG A 5 -25.25 5.57 2.93
CA ARG A 5 -24.58 4.77 3.97
C ARG A 5 -24.40 3.28 3.61
N PRO A 6 -25.41 2.54 3.12
CA PRO A 6 -25.23 1.15 2.73
C PRO A 6 -24.28 0.99 1.54
N ARG A 7 -24.25 1.95 0.60
CA ARG A 7 -23.35 1.93 -0.55
C ARG A 7 -21.86 2.13 -0.14
N LEU A 8 -21.62 3.03 0.82
CA LEU A 8 -20.28 3.24 1.41
C LEU A 8 -19.80 2.00 2.15
N ALA A 9 -20.67 1.30 2.87
CA ALA A 9 -20.31 0.08 3.59
C ALA A 9 -19.90 -1.04 2.64
N ILE A 10 -20.56 -1.17 1.48
CA ILE A 10 -20.24 -2.20 0.50
C ILE A 10 -18.90 -1.91 -0.19
N ILE A 11 -18.67 -0.68 -0.63
CA ILE A 11 -17.41 -0.32 -1.26
C ILE A 11 -16.25 -0.43 -0.27
N TRP A 12 -16.49 -0.11 1.01
CA TRP A 12 -15.53 -0.36 2.08
C TRP A 12 -15.23 -1.86 2.22
N LEU A 13 -16.25 -2.70 2.28
CA LEU A 13 -16.10 -4.15 2.38
C LEU A 13 -15.33 -4.71 1.19
N THR A 14 -15.61 -4.21 -0.01
CA THR A 14 -14.88 -4.56 -1.24
C THR A 14 -13.39 -4.28 -1.11
N VAL A 15 -13.04 -3.04 -0.76
CA VAL A 15 -11.63 -2.63 -0.60
C VAL A 15 -10.97 -3.39 0.56
N PHE A 16 -11.70 -3.57 1.66
CA PHE A 16 -11.21 -4.33 2.82
C PHE A 16 -10.88 -5.78 2.46
N ILE A 17 -11.79 -6.49 1.77
CA ILE A 17 -11.56 -7.89 1.37
C ILE A 17 -10.40 -7.99 0.39
N ASP A 18 -10.27 -7.07 -0.57
CA ASP A 18 -9.15 -7.05 -1.51
C ASP A 18 -7.81 -6.89 -0.78
N LEU A 19 -7.77 -6.03 0.24
CA LEU A 19 -6.57 -5.78 1.03
C LEU A 19 -6.27 -6.91 2.04
N VAL A 20 -7.30 -7.54 2.59
CA VAL A 20 -7.14 -8.77 3.37
C VAL A 20 -6.53 -9.86 2.48
N GLY A 21 -7.04 -10.06 1.26
CA GLY A 21 -6.51 -11.02 0.30
C GLY A 21 -5.04 -10.76 -0.05
N PHE A 22 -4.67 -9.50 -0.27
CA PHE A 22 -3.27 -9.11 -0.45
C PHE A 22 -2.43 -9.45 0.79
N GLY A 23 -2.92 -9.07 1.98
CA GLY A 23 -2.23 -9.30 3.25
C GLY A 23 -2.04 -10.78 3.60
N ILE A 24 -3.00 -11.65 3.24
CA ILE A 24 -2.94 -13.11 3.44
C ILE A 24 -1.69 -13.71 2.78
N VAL A 25 -1.34 -13.22 1.59
CA VAL A 25 -0.25 -13.78 0.78
C VAL A 25 1.13 -13.36 1.29
N ILE A 26 1.27 -12.17 1.89
CA ILE A 26 2.57 -11.58 2.24
C ILE A 26 3.43 -12.50 3.11
N PRO A 27 2.98 -13.01 4.27
CA PRO A 27 3.83 -13.81 5.17
C PRO A 27 4.14 -15.21 4.62
N ILE A 28 3.37 -15.68 3.66
CA ILE A 28 3.52 -17.04 3.09
C ILE A 28 4.44 -17.04 1.88
N LEU A 29 4.50 -15.92 1.18
CA LEU A 29 5.19 -15.82 -0.11
C LEU A 29 6.69 -16.18 -0.05
N PRO A 30 7.46 -15.83 1.03
CA PRO A 30 8.86 -16.26 1.15
C PRO A 30 9.00 -17.79 1.16
N PHE A 31 8.17 -18.47 1.95
CA PHE A 31 8.20 -19.94 2.08
C PHE A 31 7.74 -20.62 0.80
N TYR A 32 6.72 -20.07 0.15
CA TYR A 32 6.22 -20.64 -1.10
C TYR A 32 7.23 -20.47 -2.25
N SER A 33 7.89 -19.30 -2.34
CA SER A 33 8.92 -19.06 -3.35
C SER A 33 10.16 -19.93 -3.13
N ALA A 34 10.55 -20.17 -1.88
CA ALA A 34 11.69 -21.01 -1.53
C ALA A 34 11.52 -22.47 -2.01
N ARG A 35 10.29 -23.00 -2.10
CA ARG A 35 10.01 -24.33 -2.67
C ARG A 35 10.42 -24.47 -4.14
N PHE A 36 10.49 -23.36 -4.87
CA PHE A 36 10.94 -23.29 -6.27
C PHE A 36 12.38 -22.79 -6.40
N GLY A 37 13.16 -22.78 -5.31
CA GLY A 37 14.53 -22.32 -5.30
C GLY A 37 14.67 -20.80 -5.50
N ALA A 38 13.58 -20.03 -5.34
CA ALA A 38 13.61 -18.59 -5.47
C ALA A 38 13.94 -17.95 -4.11
N HIS A 39 15.07 -17.25 -4.05
CA HIS A 39 15.55 -16.51 -2.89
C HIS A 39 15.30 -15.00 -3.05
N GLY A 40 16.21 -14.13 -2.64
CA GLY A 40 16.03 -12.68 -2.56
C GLY A 40 15.52 -12.04 -3.86
N MET A 41 16.22 -12.22 -4.99
CA MET A 41 15.82 -11.66 -6.28
C MET A 41 14.47 -12.24 -6.75
N GLY A 42 14.29 -13.55 -6.66
CA GLY A 42 13.05 -14.22 -7.05
C GLY A 42 11.87 -13.79 -6.17
N TYR A 43 12.07 -13.76 -4.86
CA TYR A 43 11.06 -13.28 -3.93
C TYR A 43 10.74 -11.79 -4.15
N GLY A 44 11.77 -10.95 -4.32
CA GLY A 44 11.61 -9.53 -4.65
C GLY A 44 10.85 -9.33 -5.96
N ALA A 45 11.09 -10.18 -6.98
CA ALA A 45 10.35 -10.16 -8.23
C ALA A 45 8.85 -10.47 -8.03
N LEU A 46 8.49 -11.42 -7.18
CA LEU A 46 7.09 -11.75 -6.87
C LEU A 46 6.35 -10.59 -6.18
N ILE A 47 7.01 -9.89 -5.26
CA ILE A 47 6.45 -8.69 -4.61
C ILE A 47 6.38 -7.53 -5.61
N GLY A 48 7.46 -7.30 -6.36
CA GLY A 48 7.56 -6.22 -7.34
C GLY A 48 6.58 -6.39 -8.50
N ALA A 49 6.37 -7.61 -9.00
CA ALA A 49 5.44 -7.91 -10.09
C ALA A 49 4.00 -7.47 -9.78
N PHE A 50 3.53 -7.71 -8.55
CA PHE A 50 2.24 -7.19 -8.10
C PHE A 50 2.18 -5.67 -8.21
N SER A 51 3.18 -4.98 -7.67
CA SER A 51 3.24 -3.51 -7.64
C SER A 51 3.40 -2.90 -9.03
N LEU A 52 4.15 -3.56 -9.91
CA LEU A 52 4.31 -3.16 -11.32
C LEU A 52 2.97 -3.18 -12.05
N MET A 53 2.25 -4.29 -11.93
CA MET A 53 0.94 -4.41 -12.58
C MET A 53 -0.08 -3.46 -11.97
N GLN A 54 -0.07 -3.28 -10.65
CA GLN A 54 -0.92 -2.31 -9.98
C GLN A 54 -0.66 -0.88 -10.45
N PHE A 55 0.62 -0.51 -10.67
CA PHE A 55 0.98 0.81 -11.20
C PHE A 55 0.29 1.11 -12.54
N PHE A 56 0.39 0.19 -13.50
CA PHE A 56 -0.24 0.37 -14.81
C PHE A 56 -1.76 0.26 -14.74
N SER A 57 -2.26 -0.74 -14.02
CA SER A 57 -3.69 -1.02 -13.96
C SER A 57 -4.48 0.05 -13.22
N THR A 58 -3.92 0.68 -12.18
CA THR A 58 -4.61 1.74 -11.44
C THR A 58 -5.02 2.90 -12.36
N ALA A 59 -4.11 3.35 -13.21
CA ALA A 59 -4.39 4.42 -14.17
C ALA A 59 -5.36 3.96 -15.28
N LEU A 60 -5.16 2.76 -15.81
CA LEU A 60 -5.98 2.18 -16.85
C LEU A 60 -7.42 1.91 -16.37
N LEU A 61 -7.57 1.20 -15.23
CA LEU A 61 -8.87 0.82 -14.69
C LEU A 61 -9.67 2.03 -14.20
N GLY A 62 -9.00 3.04 -13.63
CA GLY A 62 -9.63 4.29 -13.26
C GLY A 62 -10.33 4.93 -14.46
N ARG A 63 -9.61 5.12 -15.56
CA ARG A 63 -10.15 5.73 -16.79
C ARG A 63 -11.14 4.84 -17.52
N LEU A 64 -10.90 3.53 -17.54
CA LEU A 64 -11.85 2.58 -18.11
C LEU A 64 -13.17 2.62 -17.34
N SER A 65 -13.12 2.78 -16.01
CA SER A 65 -14.29 2.95 -15.17
C SER A 65 -15.05 4.26 -15.42
N ASP A 66 -14.36 5.32 -15.91
CA ASP A 66 -15.00 6.56 -16.36
C ASP A 66 -15.80 6.36 -17.68
N ARG A 67 -15.40 5.39 -18.51
CA ARG A 67 -16.04 5.10 -19.79
C ARG A 67 -17.17 4.08 -19.68
N VAL A 68 -16.90 2.96 -19.03
CA VAL A 68 -17.78 1.78 -19.00
C VAL A 68 -18.75 1.84 -17.81
N GLY A 69 -18.33 2.48 -16.73
CA GLY A 69 -19.01 2.51 -15.44
C GLY A 69 -18.14 1.94 -14.32
N ARG A 70 -18.39 2.33 -13.09
CA ARG A 70 -17.61 1.88 -11.93
C ARG A 70 -17.86 0.41 -11.61
N ARG A 71 -19.16 0.02 -11.57
CA ARG A 71 -19.59 -1.32 -11.18
C ARG A 71 -19.01 -2.43 -12.06
N PRO A 72 -19.07 -2.37 -13.42
CA PRO A 72 -18.51 -3.41 -14.27
C PRO A 72 -17.01 -3.64 -14.04
N ILE A 73 -16.24 -2.56 -13.84
CA ILE A 73 -14.79 -2.64 -13.60
C ILE A 73 -14.51 -3.29 -12.24
N LEU A 74 -15.22 -2.88 -11.19
CA LEU A 74 -15.08 -3.49 -9.86
C LEU A 74 -15.40 -5.00 -9.90
N LEU A 75 -16.51 -5.40 -10.54
CA LEU A 75 -16.86 -6.82 -10.64
C LEU A 75 -15.83 -7.62 -11.46
N ALA A 76 -15.38 -7.10 -12.59
CA ALA A 76 -14.36 -7.75 -13.41
C ALA A 76 -13.05 -7.96 -12.66
N THR A 77 -12.62 -6.98 -11.88
CA THR A 77 -11.40 -7.09 -11.08
C THR A 77 -11.53 -8.05 -9.90
N MET A 78 -12.72 -8.19 -9.31
CA MET A 78 -12.98 -9.21 -8.27
C MET A 78 -12.90 -10.64 -8.84
N VAL A 79 -13.43 -10.86 -10.06
CA VAL A 79 -13.27 -12.16 -10.77
C VAL A 79 -11.78 -12.44 -11.00
N LEU A 80 -11.05 -11.43 -11.46
CA LEU A 80 -9.62 -11.55 -11.73
C LEU A 80 -8.81 -11.82 -10.46
N ASN A 81 -9.16 -11.17 -9.33
CA ASN A 81 -8.58 -11.45 -8.03
C ASN A 81 -8.82 -12.90 -7.58
N ALA A 82 -10.06 -13.39 -7.67
CA ALA A 82 -10.38 -14.76 -7.33
C ALA A 82 -9.57 -15.75 -8.18
N ALA A 83 -9.49 -15.53 -9.50
CA ALA A 83 -8.69 -16.36 -10.40
C ALA A 83 -7.19 -16.29 -10.07
N GLY A 84 -6.65 -15.12 -9.76
CA GLY A 84 -5.27 -14.94 -9.36
C GLY A 84 -4.92 -15.67 -8.07
N TYR A 85 -5.79 -15.64 -7.06
CA TYR A 85 -5.59 -16.38 -5.81
C TYR A 85 -5.75 -17.90 -5.96
N LEU A 86 -6.66 -18.36 -6.82
CA LEU A 86 -6.74 -19.78 -7.17
C LEU A 86 -5.47 -20.24 -7.89
N LEU A 87 -4.97 -19.47 -8.85
CA LEU A 87 -3.71 -19.79 -9.51
C LEU A 87 -2.53 -19.78 -8.52
N PHE A 88 -2.52 -18.85 -7.57
CA PHE A 88 -1.55 -18.82 -6.48
C PHE A 88 -1.60 -20.10 -5.63
N ALA A 89 -2.81 -20.52 -5.22
CA ALA A 89 -3.01 -21.69 -4.37
C ALA A 89 -2.46 -22.99 -5.01
N PHE A 90 -2.62 -23.12 -6.31
CA PHE A 90 -2.26 -24.34 -7.06
C PHE A 90 -1.04 -24.15 -7.97
N ALA A 91 -0.24 -23.11 -7.80
CA ALA A 91 0.92 -22.84 -8.65
C ALA A 91 1.96 -23.98 -8.53
N PRO A 92 2.22 -24.77 -9.61
CA PRO A 92 3.18 -25.87 -9.59
C PRO A 92 4.61 -25.40 -9.91
N SER A 93 4.80 -24.12 -10.25
CA SER A 93 6.10 -23.55 -10.63
C SER A 93 6.21 -22.08 -10.24
N PHE A 94 7.46 -21.61 -10.13
CA PHE A 94 7.73 -20.19 -9.89
C PHE A 94 7.10 -19.28 -10.95
N LEU A 95 7.13 -19.68 -12.23
CA LEU A 95 6.54 -18.87 -13.30
C LEU A 95 5.03 -18.68 -13.11
N LEU A 96 4.30 -19.74 -12.74
CA LEU A 96 2.86 -19.64 -12.49
C LEU A 96 2.55 -18.86 -11.21
N LEU A 97 3.42 -18.93 -10.20
CA LEU A 97 3.34 -18.08 -9.01
C LEU A 97 3.53 -16.60 -9.39
N LEU A 98 4.49 -16.29 -10.28
CA LEU A 98 4.72 -14.95 -10.81
C LEU A 98 3.50 -14.45 -11.62
N VAL A 99 2.92 -15.29 -12.48
CA VAL A 99 1.71 -14.96 -13.24
C VAL A 99 0.54 -14.67 -12.30
N ALA A 100 0.36 -15.47 -11.24
CA ALA A 100 -0.65 -15.21 -10.22
C ALA A 100 -0.47 -13.84 -9.55
N ARG A 101 0.79 -13.43 -9.28
CA ARG A 101 1.11 -12.10 -8.72
C ARG A 101 0.82 -10.97 -9.70
N LEU A 102 1.12 -11.15 -10.99
CA LEU A 102 0.79 -10.19 -12.05
C LEU A 102 -0.73 -10.00 -12.17
N ILE A 103 -1.50 -11.08 -12.19
CA ILE A 103 -2.96 -11.07 -12.24
C ILE A 103 -3.54 -10.33 -11.02
N ALA A 104 -3.11 -10.72 -9.81
CA ALA A 104 -3.57 -10.07 -8.59
C ALA A 104 -3.17 -8.58 -8.53
N GLY A 105 -1.97 -8.23 -9.01
CA GLY A 105 -1.52 -6.85 -9.12
C GLY A 105 -2.36 -6.03 -10.09
N PHE A 106 -2.70 -6.60 -11.25
CA PHE A 106 -3.61 -5.94 -12.21
C PHE A 106 -4.99 -5.70 -11.59
N ALA A 107 -5.56 -6.71 -10.94
CA ALA A 107 -6.84 -6.59 -10.25
C ALA A 107 -6.79 -5.54 -9.13
N GLY A 108 -5.69 -5.46 -8.37
CA GLY A 108 -5.47 -4.47 -7.30
C GLY A 108 -5.46 -3.01 -7.75
N GLY A 109 -5.40 -2.74 -9.07
CA GLY A 109 -5.62 -1.41 -9.64
C GLY A 109 -7.05 -0.89 -9.52
N ASN A 110 -8.01 -1.72 -9.09
CA ASN A 110 -9.40 -1.37 -8.85
C ASN A 110 -9.59 -0.28 -7.77
N ILE A 111 -8.57 -0.03 -6.96
CA ILE A 111 -8.61 1.01 -5.92
C ILE A 111 -8.96 2.39 -6.49
N SER A 112 -8.53 2.71 -7.71
CA SER A 112 -8.88 3.96 -8.39
C SER A 112 -10.38 4.03 -8.72
N ALA A 113 -10.96 2.92 -9.20
CA ALA A 113 -12.40 2.83 -9.48
C ALA A 113 -13.22 2.88 -8.16
N ALA A 114 -12.73 2.27 -7.07
CA ALA A 114 -13.36 2.34 -5.76
C ALA A 114 -13.34 3.77 -5.19
N GLN A 115 -12.23 4.48 -5.30
CA GLN A 115 -12.12 5.89 -4.91
C GLN A 115 -13.05 6.78 -5.73
N ALA A 116 -13.12 6.55 -7.04
CA ALA A 116 -14.02 7.27 -7.92
C ALA A 116 -15.50 6.98 -7.57
N TYR A 117 -15.84 5.71 -7.29
CA TYR A 117 -17.18 5.35 -6.81
C TYR A 117 -17.55 6.12 -5.53
N VAL A 118 -16.65 6.19 -4.54
CA VAL A 118 -16.87 6.98 -3.32
C VAL A 118 -17.08 8.45 -3.64
N ALA A 119 -16.28 9.02 -4.57
CA ALA A 119 -16.43 10.41 -4.99
C ALA A 119 -17.78 10.68 -5.65
N ASP A 120 -18.33 9.71 -6.42
CA ASP A 120 -19.62 9.83 -7.08
C ASP A 120 -20.81 9.81 -6.11
N ILE A 121 -20.71 9.06 -4.99
CA ILE A 121 -21.82 8.90 -4.02
C ILE A 121 -21.73 9.84 -2.81
N THR A 122 -20.66 10.64 -2.69
CA THR A 122 -20.47 11.58 -1.58
C THR A 122 -20.52 13.03 -2.05
N SER A 123 -21.06 13.91 -1.22
CA SER A 123 -20.98 15.35 -1.45
C SER A 123 -19.54 15.85 -1.27
N ALA A 124 -19.21 17.03 -1.81
CA ALA A 124 -17.88 17.63 -1.66
C ALA A 124 -17.45 17.77 -0.19
N SER A 125 -18.38 18.09 0.72
CA SER A 125 -18.15 18.23 2.16
C SER A 125 -17.93 16.89 2.89
N GLU A 126 -18.46 15.77 2.35
CA GLU A 126 -18.34 14.44 2.96
C GLU A 126 -17.27 13.58 2.28
N ARG A 127 -16.70 14.04 1.16
CA ARG A 127 -15.71 13.28 0.36
C ARG A 127 -14.50 12.85 1.18
N SER A 128 -13.97 13.73 2.03
CA SER A 128 -12.84 13.39 2.90
C SER A 128 -13.16 12.27 3.88
N LYS A 129 -14.39 12.22 4.42
CA LYS A 129 -14.84 11.10 5.27
C LYS A 129 -14.95 9.81 4.48
N GLY A 130 -15.50 9.87 3.25
CA GLY A 130 -15.60 8.72 2.36
C GLY A 130 -14.22 8.15 1.99
N MET A 131 -13.24 9.00 1.69
CA MET A 131 -11.86 8.56 1.43
C MET A 131 -11.17 8.00 2.68
N GLY A 132 -11.49 8.55 3.86
CA GLY A 132 -11.02 8.01 5.15
C GLY A 132 -11.52 6.58 5.42
N VAL A 133 -12.72 6.24 4.94
CA VAL A 133 -13.27 4.88 5.01
C VAL A 133 -12.42 3.89 4.20
N ILE A 134 -11.94 4.29 3.02
CA ILE A 134 -11.01 3.48 2.23
C ILE A 134 -9.67 3.32 2.96
N GLY A 135 -9.14 4.41 3.55
CA GLY A 135 -7.91 4.35 4.36
C GLY A 135 -8.03 3.39 5.55
N MET A 136 -9.18 3.34 6.21
CA MET A 136 -9.47 2.39 7.29
C MET A 136 -9.47 0.94 6.77
N ALA A 137 -9.99 0.68 5.57
CA ALA A 137 -9.94 -0.64 4.94
C ALA A 137 -8.48 -1.10 4.71
N PHE A 138 -7.59 -0.18 4.30
CA PHE A 138 -6.16 -0.47 4.18
C PHE A 138 -5.55 -0.90 5.53
N GLY A 139 -5.76 -0.11 6.59
CA GLY A 139 -5.23 -0.43 7.92
C GLY A 139 -5.70 -1.79 8.43
N LEU A 140 -7.00 -2.04 8.37
CA LEU A 140 -7.60 -3.30 8.84
C LEU A 140 -7.20 -4.49 7.96
N GLY A 141 -7.09 -4.32 6.64
CA GLY A 141 -6.63 -5.35 5.72
C GLY A 141 -5.21 -5.82 6.03
N PHE A 142 -4.32 -4.89 6.36
CA PHE A 142 -2.95 -5.21 6.79
C PHE A 142 -2.86 -5.82 8.20
N ILE A 143 -3.88 -5.65 9.05
CA ILE A 143 -3.95 -6.33 10.35
C ILE A 143 -4.44 -7.77 10.17
N PHE A 144 -5.60 -7.92 9.54
CA PHE A 144 -6.29 -9.21 9.47
C PHE A 144 -5.68 -10.15 8.43
N GLY A 145 -5.19 -9.60 7.29
CA GLY A 145 -4.66 -10.39 6.19
C GLY A 145 -3.54 -11.33 6.62
N PRO A 146 -2.41 -10.82 7.15
CA PRO A 146 -1.29 -11.66 7.57
C PRO A 146 -1.65 -12.67 8.66
N GLY A 147 -2.50 -12.29 9.61
CA GLY A 147 -2.99 -13.20 10.65
C GLY A 147 -3.80 -14.37 10.08
N ILE A 148 -4.77 -14.07 9.21
CA ILE A 148 -5.58 -15.09 8.52
C ILE A 148 -4.69 -15.96 7.65
N GLY A 149 -3.73 -15.37 6.91
CA GLY A 149 -2.80 -16.11 6.04
C GLY A 149 -1.96 -17.11 6.82
N SER A 150 -1.37 -16.70 7.94
CA SER A 150 -0.56 -17.57 8.79
C SER A 150 -1.37 -18.71 9.41
N ILE A 151 -2.60 -18.43 9.88
CA ILE A 151 -3.50 -19.45 10.42
C ILE A 151 -3.89 -20.44 9.32
N ALA A 152 -4.26 -19.94 8.14
CA ALA A 152 -4.62 -20.79 7.00
C ALA A 152 -3.47 -21.70 6.58
N ALA A 153 -2.24 -21.17 6.48
CA ALA A 153 -1.05 -21.94 6.15
C ALA A 153 -0.79 -23.06 7.17
N ARG A 154 -0.95 -22.76 8.46
CA ARG A 154 -0.77 -23.76 9.53
C ARG A 154 -1.80 -24.89 9.46
N LEU A 155 -3.05 -24.57 9.13
CA LEU A 155 -4.16 -25.55 9.12
C LEU A 155 -4.22 -26.38 7.83
N GLY A 156 -3.89 -25.79 6.69
CA GLY A 156 -4.09 -26.41 5.37
C GLY A 156 -2.88 -26.31 4.43
N GLY A 157 -1.69 -25.99 4.95
CA GLY A 157 -0.46 -25.87 4.15
C GLY A 157 -0.46 -24.68 3.19
N HIS A 158 0.48 -24.71 2.23
CA HIS A 158 0.77 -23.55 1.37
C HIS A 158 -0.37 -23.14 0.42
N ALA A 159 -1.27 -24.06 0.07
CA ALA A 159 -2.42 -23.75 -0.80
C ALA A 159 -3.54 -23.02 -0.05
N ALA A 160 -3.71 -23.31 1.25
CA ALA A 160 -4.83 -22.81 2.05
C ALA A 160 -4.94 -21.27 2.09
N PRO A 161 -3.88 -20.49 2.23
CA PRO A 161 -3.96 -19.02 2.17
C PRO A 161 -4.54 -18.51 0.85
N GLY A 162 -4.09 -19.07 -0.27
CA GLY A 162 -4.63 -18.74 -1.60
C GLY A 162 -6.10 -19.11 -1.74
N LEU A 163 -6.52 -20.27 -1.24
CA LEU A 163 -7.92 -20.71 -1.25
C LEU A 163 -8.81 -19.81 -0.39
N VAL A 164 -8.34 -19.41 0.80
CA VAL A 164 -9.07 -18.48 1.67
C VAL A 164 -9.21 -17.13 0.99
N ALA A 165 -8.15 -16.60 0.39
CA ALA A 165 -8.19 -15.32 -0.33
C ALA A 165 -9.12 -15.39 -1.55
N ALA A 166 -9.09 -16.49 -2.30
CA ALA A 166 -10.01 -16.74 -3.42
C ALA A 166 -11.47 -16.82 -2.95
N GLY A 167 -11.75 -17.55 -1.87
CA GLY A 167 -13.08 -17.65 -1.27
C GLY A 167 -13.62 -16.28 -0.82
N LEU A 168 -12.79 -15.50 -0.15
CA LEU A 168 -13.15 -14.12 0.23
C LEU A 168 -13.43 -13.25 -0.99
N SER A 169 -12.63 -13.37 -2.06
CA SER A 169 -12.85 -12.63 -3.31
C SER A 169 -14.15 -13.03 -4.00
N VAL A 170 -14.53 -14.31 -3.97
CA VAL A 170 -15.83 -14.79 -4.47
C VAL A 170 -16.99 -14.26 -3.63
N VAL A 171 -16.88 -14.29 -2.30
CA VAL A 171 -17.90 -13.71 -1.40
C VAL A 171 -18.07 -12.21 -1.67
N ASN A 172 -16.96 -11.50 -1.87
CA ASN A 172 -16.96 -10.08 -2.23
C ASN A 172 -17.65 -9.84 -3.58
N LEU A 173 -17.31 -10.64 -4.60
CA LEU A 173 -17.92 -10.59 -5.93
C LEU A 173 -19.44 -10.79 -5.86
N LEU A 174 -19.90 -11.83 -5.17
CA LEU A 174 -21.33 -12.13 -5.02
C LEU A 174 -22.04 -10.97 -4.27
N SER A 175 -21.45 -10.48 -3.17
CA SER A 175 -22.00 -9.36 -2.41
C SER A 175 -22.11 -8.11 -3.27
N ALA A 176 -21.05 -7.75 -4.01
CA ALA A 176 -21.04 -6.61 -4.89
C ALA A 176 -21.99 -6.79 -6.09
N PHE A 177 -22.08 -8.00 -6.64
CA PHE A 177 -22.98 -8.27 -7.76
C PHE A 177 -24.44 -7.99 -7.43
N PHE A 178 -24.91 -8.40 -6.25
CA PHE A 178 -26.30 -8.23 -5.85
C PHE A 178 -26.59 -6.86 -5.23
N ILE A 179 -25.62 -6.23 -4.58
CA ILE A 179 -25.88 -5.07 -3.71
C ILE A 179 -25.26 -3.76 -4.25
N LEU A 180 -24.18 -3.83 -5.07
CA LEU A 180 -23.48 -2.63 -5.55
C LEU A 180 -24.19 -2.06 -6.80
N PRO A 181 -24.90 -0.90 -6.72
CA PRO A 181 -25.47 -0.26 -7.89
C PRO A 181 -24.37 0.47 -8.70
N GLU A 182 -24.69 0.82 -9.95
CA GLU A 182 -23.82 1.74 -10.71
C GLU A 182 -23.89 3.15 -10.12
N SER A 183 -22.71 3.77 -9.93
CA SER A 183 -22.61 5.14 -9.42
C SER A 183 -22.52 6.19 -10.51
N LEU A 184 -21.93 5.82 -11.65
CA LEU A 184 -21.69 6.73 -12.78
C LEU A 184 -22.91 6.78 -13.71
N ARG A 185 -23.57 7.93 -13.79
CA ARG A 185 -24.65 8.15 -14.75
C ARG A 185 -24.11 8.12 -16.18
N ALA A 186 -24.89 7.57 -17.12
CA ALA A 186 -24.50 7.44 -18.51
C ALA A 186 -24.10 8.80 -19.15
N GLU A 187 -24.75 9.87 -18.73
CA GLU A 187 -24.50 11.25 -19.18
C GLU A 187 -23.15 11.81 -18.77
N HIS A 188 -22.55 11.26 -17.68
CA HIS A 188 -21.26 11.71 -17.16
C HIS A 188 -20.09 10.82 -17.59
N ARG A 189 -20.32 9.85 -18.49
CA ARG A 189 -19.26 9.02 -19.05
C ARG A 189 -18.35 9.85 -19.94
N ALA A 190 -17.08 9.95 -19.56
CA ALA A 190 -16.11 10.78 -20.26
C ALA A 190 -15.17 9.93 -21.12
N VAL A 191 -14.97 10.32 -22.38
CA VAL A 191 -13.91 9.77 -23.23
C VAL A 191 -12.63 10.56 -22.91
N ARG A 192 -11.89 10.14 -21.88
CA ARG A 192 -10.57 10.69 -21.55
C ARG A 192 -9.48 9.83 -22.19
N ASP A 193 -8.37 10.47 -22.52
CA ASP A 193 -7.19 9.78 -23.05
C ASP A 193 -6.66 8.76 -22.04
N LEU A 194 -6.33 7.55 -22.48
CA LEU A 194 -5.90 6.46 -21.55
C LEU A 194 -4.47 6.63 -21.02
N TRP A 195 -3.69 7.58 -21.56
CA TRP A 195 -2.30 7.79 -21.16
C TRP A 195 -2.18 8.81 -20.00
N PRO A 196 -1.76 8.39 -18.79
CA PRO A 196 -1.83 9.25 -17.60
C PRO A 196 -0.60 10.12 -17.34
N PHE A 197 0.51 9.91 -18.06
CA PHE A 197 1.82 10.41 -17.63
C PHE A 197 2.15 11.84 -18.11
N GLY A 198 1.28 12.51 -18.87
CA GLY A 198 1.52 13.86 -19.38
C GLY A 198 1.76 14.94 -18.31
N HIS A 199 1.16 14.79 -17.15
CA HIS A 199 1.25 15.79 -16.06
C HIS A 199 2.36 15.54 -15.05
N MET A 200 3.15 14.47 -15.22
CA MET A 200 4.21 14.14 -14.26
C MET A 200 5.34 15.18 -14.30
N ALA A 201 5.67 15.67 -15.50
CA ALA A 201 6.69 16.70 -15.67
C ALA A 201 6.26 18.03 -15.01
N ASP A 202 4.98 18.40 -15.14
CA ASP A 202 4.43 19.64 -14.57
C ASP A 202 4.49 19.62 -13.05
N ALA A 203 4.06 18.50 -12.41
CA ALA A 203 4.13 18.35 -10.96
C ALA A 203 5.58 18.40 -10.42
N LEU A 204 6.54 17.85 -11.19
CA LEU A 204 7.96 17.90 -10.85
C LEU A 204 8.60 19.26 -11.13
N ALA A 205 7.97 20.14 -11.89
CA ALA A 205 8.42 21.51 -12.12
C ALA A 205 8.28 22.38 -10.86
N HIS A 206 7.30 22.10 -10.01
CA HIS A 206 7.08 22.85 -8.76
C HIS A 206 8.18 22.54 -7.72
N ARG A 207 9.06 23.53 -7.49
CA ARG A 207 10.23 23.40 -6.59
C ARG A 207 9.87 22.93 -5.17
N GLU A 208 8.72 23.36 -4.67
CA GLU A 208 8.23 23.04 -3.31
C GLU A 208 7.77 21.57 -3.19
N LEU A 209 7.32 20.96 -4.28
CA LEU A 209 6.83 19.57 -4.31
C LEU A 209 7.94 18.57 -4.53
N ARG A 210 9.07 18.92 -5.15
CA ARG A 210 10.18 17.99 -5.44
C ARG A 210 10.65 17.16 -4.26
N PRO A 211 10.90 17.75 -3.06
CA PRO A 211 11.30 16.96 -1.89
C PRO A 211 10.23 15.95 -1.48
N LEU A 212 8.95 16.33 -1.56
CA LEU A 212 7.83 15.44 -1.24
C LEU A 212 7.68 14.32 -2.26
N MET A 213 7.89 14.59 -3.55
CA MET A 213 7.88 13.56 -4.60
C MET A 213 8.99 12.55 -4.38
N LEU A 214 10.19 13.00 -3.98
CA LEU A 214 11.29 12.11 -3.62
C LEU A 214 10.97 11.27 -2.39
N VAL A 215 10.34 11.83 -1.37
CA VAL A 215 9.84 11.10 -0.20
C VAL A 215 8.85 10.01 -0.62
N TRP A 216 7.90 10.32 -1.52
CA TRP A 216 6.93 9.35 -2.02
C TRP A 216 7.54 8.20 -2.82
N LEU A 217 8.64 8.45 -3.53
CA LEU A 217 9.40 7.41 -4.23
C LEU A 217 10.23 6.55 -3.26
N ILE A 218 10.99 7.21 -2.38
CA ILE A 218 11.98 6.54 -1.52
C ILE A 218 11.31 5.74 -0.40
N THR A 219 10.22 6.23 0.18
CA THR A 219 9.59 5.55 1.32
C THR A 219 9.17 4.12 1.00
N PRO A 220 8.39 3.85 -0.06
CA PRO A 220 8.02 2.47 -0.39
C PRO A 220 9.20 1.65 -0.89
N PHE A 221 10.18 2.27 -1.56
CA PHE A 221 11.42 1.62 -1.94
C PHE A 221 12.17 1.07 -0.70
N ALA A 222 12.43 1.93 0.28
CA ALA A 222 13.13 1.55 1.50
C ALA A 222 12.31 0.59 2.38
N PHE A 223 10.98 0.73 2.39
CA PHE A 223 10.08 -0.19 3.09
C PHE A 223 10.20 -1.64 2.57
N SER A 224 10.77 -1.85 1.39
CA SER A 224 11.05 -3.18 0.84
C SER A 224 12.03 -3.99 1.69
N ALA A 225 12.85 -3.35 2.55
CA ALA A 225 13.63 -4.07 3.55
C ALA A 225 12.75 -4.90 4.49
N TYR A 226 11.55 -4.41 4.83
CA TYR A 226 10.61 -5.13 5.68
C TYR A 226 9.74 -6.14 4.93
N THR A 227 9.51 -5.95 3.66
CA THR A 227 8.69 -6.88 2.88
C THR A 227 9.52 -7.94 2.16
N VAL A 228 10.83 -7.73 1.98
CA VAL A 228 11.75 -8.66 1.31
C VAL A 228 12.90 -9.10 2.21
N ALA A 229 13.75 -8.18 2.64
CA ALA A 229 14.97 -8.56 3.37
C ALA A 229 14.67 -9.15 4.76
N LEU A 230 13.74 -8.55 5.51
CA LEU A 230 13.41 -9.02 6.86
C LEU A 230 12.81 -10.43 6.86
N PRO A 231 11.79 -10.78 6.05
CA PRO A 231 11.29 -12.15 6.02
C PRO A 231 12.38 -13.18 5.72
N LEU A 232 13.21 -12.94 4.70
CA LEU A 232 14.32 -13.84 4.35
C LEU A 232 15.37 -13.93 5.44
N TRP A 233 15.77 -12.80 6.03
CA TRP A 233 16.74 -12.75 7.12
C TRP A 233 16.20 -13.42 8.40
N ALA A 234 14.95 -13.16 8.74
CA ALA A 234 14.34 -13.73 9.94
C ALA A 234 14.17 -15.26 9.84
N THR A 235 13.86 -15.79 8.66
CA THR A 235 13.78 -17.25 8.43
C THR A 235 15.14 -17.92 8.58
N THR A 236 16.22 -17.30 8.12
CA THR A 236 17.57 -17.88 8.17
C THR A 236 18.28 -17.63 9.50
N THR A 237 18.09 -16.47 10.13
CA THR A 237 18.84 -16.05 11.32
C THR A 237 18.07 -16.32 12.62
N LEU A 238 16.76 -16.07 12.62
CA LEU A 238 15.90 -16.25 13.80
C LEU A 238 15.06 -17.54 13.73
N HIS A 239 15.18 -18.30 12.64
CA HIS A 239 14.40 -19.51 12.37
C HIS A 239 12.88 -19.28 12.41
N TRP A 240 12.43 -18.11 11.93
CA TRP A 240 11.03 -17.78 11.86
C TRP A 240 10.30 -18.59 10.80
N HIS A 241 9.06 -18.93 11.12
CA HIS A 241 8.10 -19.58 10.22
C HIS A 241 6.97 -18.61 9.87
N GLU A 242 5.95 -19.09 9.17
CA GLU A 242 4.80 -18.28 8.73
C GLU A 242 4.08 -17.60 9.90
N GLN A 243 4.07 -18.25 11.07
CA GLN A 243 3.38 -17.75 12.25
C GLN A 243 4.06 -16.49 12.81
N GLU A 244 5.38 -16.52 12.98
CA GLU A 244 6.15 -15.38 13.51
C GLU A 244 6.08 -14.19 12.55
N LEU A 245 6.19 -14.44 11.23
CA LEU A 245 6.00 -13.39 10.22
C LEU A 245 4.58 -12.85 10.23
N GLY A 246 3.58 -13.71 10.41
CA GLY A 246 2.19 -13.27 10.56
C GLY A 246 2.00 -12.34 11.76
N ILE A 247 2.53 -12.71 12.93
CA ILE A 247 2.50 -11.89 14.16
C ILE A 247 3.21 -10.54 13.92
N PHE A 248 4.38 -10.56 13.25
CA PHE A 248 5.11 -9.33 12.90
C PHE A 248 4.23 -8.35 12.13
N PHE A 249 3.57 -8.79 11.05
CA PHE A 249 2.70 -7.92 10.26
C PHE A 249 1.43 -7.50 11.02
N VAL A 250 0.88 -8.36 11.88
CA VAL A 250 -0.23 -8.00 12.78
C VAL A 250 0.18 -6.88 13.74
N VAL A 251 1.38 -6.95 14.33
CA VAL A 251 1.89 -5.87 15.19
C VAL A 251 2.03 -4.56 14.42
N VAL A 252 2.61 -4.61 13.19
CA VAL A 252 2.68 -3.43 12.31
C VAL A 252 1.29 -2.83 12.07
N GLY A 253 0.33 -3.69 11.74
CA GLY A 253 -1.05 -3.26 11.47
C GLY A 253 -1.75 -2.66 12.70
N LEU A 254 -1.62 -3.28 13.88
CA LEU A 254 -2.21 -2.80 15.13
C LEU A 254 -1.66 -1.43 15.52
N VAL A 255 -0.34 -1.23 15.43
CA VAL A 255 0.28 0.07 15.69
C VAL A 255 -0.21 1.12 14.69
N ALA A 256 -0.28 0.76 13.40
CA ALA A 256 -0.78 1.66 12.36
C ALA A 256 -2.24 2.07 12.63
N ALA A 257 -3.10 1.11 12.99
CA ALA A 257 -4.50 1.39 13.33
C ALA A 257 -4.63 2.29 14.56
N PHE A 258 -3.86 2.04 15.61
CA PHE A 258 -3.86 2.86 16.81
C PHE A 258 -3.40 4.30 16.52
N VAL A 259 -2.29 4.44 15.80
CA VAL A 259 -1.73 5.76 15.49
C VAL A 259 -2.66 6.53 14.54
N GLN A 260 -3.06 5.93 13.42
CA GLN A 260 -3.89 6.61 12.41
C GLN A 260 -5.35 6.75 12.83
N GLY A 261 -5.84 5.83 13.69
CA GLY A 261 -7.21 5.84 14.21
C GLY A 261 -7.52 6.99 15.17
N GLY A 262 -6.49 7.55 15.85
CA GLY A 262 -6.74 8.63 16.82
C GLY A 262 -5.50 9.42 17.21
N LEU A 263 -4.39 8.76 17.49
CA LEU A 263 -3.18 9.41 18.00
C LEU A 263 -2.61 10.44 17.03
N PHE A 264 -2.63 10.18 15.72
CA PHE A 264 -2.17 11.13 14.70
C PHE A 264 -2.91 12.46 14.79
N ARG A 265 -4.24 12.44 14.98
CA ARG A 265 -5.06 13.65 15.16
C ARG A 265 -4.66 14.45 16.42
N LEU A 266 -4.26 13.76 17.49
CA LEU A 266 -3.76 14.44 18.70
C LEU A 266 -2.38 15.06 18.46
N LEU A 267 -1.50 14.32 17.80
CA LEU A 267 -0.15 14.78 17.45
C LEU A 267 -0.19 16.03 16.55
N THR A 268 -1.06 16.10 15.55
CA THR A 268 -1.17 17.25 14.65
C THR A 268 -1.66 18.54 15.33
N ARG A 269 -2.23 18.46 16.54
CA ARG A 269 -2.58 19.63 17.32
C ARG A 269 -1.36 20.33 17.94
N VAL A 270 -0.29 19.58 18.22
CA VAL A 270 0.90 20.07 18.92
C VAL A 270 2.16 20.07 18.04
N VAL A 271 2.20 19.23 17.02
CA VAL A 271 3.35 19.03 16.12
C VAL A 271 2.91 19.29 14.68
N SER A 272 3.66 20.10 13.94
CA SER A 272 3.37 20.36 12.51
C SER A 272 3.63 19.12 11.66
N ASP A 273 2.87 18.96 10.55
CA ASP A 273 3.03 17.88 9.59
C ASP A 273 4.47 17.76 9.07
N ARG A 274 5.15 18.90 8.85
CA ARG A 274 6.55 18.90 8.45
C ARG A 274 7.46 18.24 9.51
N ARG A 275 7.24 18.49 10.80
CA ARG A 275 8.02 17.86 11.87
C ARG A 275 7.68 16.36 11.96
N LEU A 276 6.40 16.00 11.85
CA LEU A 276 5.97 14.59 11.84
C LEU A 276 6.58 13.85 10.65
N LEU A 277 6.66 14.45 9.48
CA LEU A 277 7.34 13.89 8.31
C LEU A 277 8.83 13.64 8.61
N ILE A 278 9.56 14.65 9.07
CA ILE A 278 11.01 14.57 9.31
C ILE A 278 11.33 13.55 10.42
N THR A 279 10.61 13.59 11.54
CA THR A 279 10.84 12.65 12.66
C THR A 279 10.45 11.22 12.28
N GLY A 280 9.35 11.04 11.54
CA GLY A 280 8.93 9.73 11.05
C GLY A 280 9.94 9.13 10.06
N MET A 281 10.49 9.93 9.14
CA MET A 281 11.52 9.44 8.21
C MET A 281 12.82 9.06 8.93
N MET A 282 13.26 9.83 9.91
CA MET A 282 14.43 9.48 10.72
C MET A 282 14.17 8.18 11.51
N GLY A 283 13.00 8.07 12.16
CA GLY A 283 12.62 6.85 12.86
C GLY A 283 12.59 5.63 11.97
N MET A 284 12.10 5.77 10.73
CA MET A 284 12.13 4.71 9.71
C MET A 284 13.57 4.33 9.32
N ALA A 285 14.44 5.32 9.06
CA ALA A 285 15.83 5.07 8.70
C ALA A 285 16.57 4.30 9.79
N LEU A 286 16.42 4.72 11.04
CA LEU A 286 16.98 4.04 12.21
C LEU A 286 16.39 2.63 12.36
N SER A 287 15.08 2.49 12.19
CA SER A 287 14.40 1.20 12.31
C SER A 287 14.93 0.19 11.29
N ILE A 288 15.12 0.61 10.04
CA ILE A 288 15.67 -0.26 8.99
C ILE A 288 17.13 -0.63 9.29
N GLY A 289 17.95 0.35 9.66
CA GLY A 289 19.38 0.15 9.87
C GLY A 289 19.73 -0.72 11.08
N VAL A 290 18.87 -0.78 12.10
CA VAL A 290 19.11 -1.55 13.33
C VAL A 290 18.70 -3.02 13.19
N VAL A 291 17.74 -3.37 12.34
CA VAL A 291 17.21 -4.74 12.20
C VAL A 291 18.29 -5.82 12.11
N PRO A 292 19.32 -5.73 11.25
CA PRO A 292 20.30 -6.81 11.10
C PRO A 292 21.15 -7.08 12.34
N PHE A 293 21.11 -6.19 13.35
CA PHE A 293 21.84 -6.34 14.61
C PHE A 293 20.97 -6.89 15.75
N LEU A 294 19.68 -7.16 15.49
CA LEU A 294 18.77 -7.69 16.50
C LEU A 294 18.84 -9.22 16.56
N ALA A 295 19.43 -9.75 17.62
CA ALA A 295 19.67 -11.18 17.79
C ALA A 295 18.47 -11.99 18.29
N HIS A 296 17.39 -11.34 18.74
CA HIS A 296 16.25 -12.01 19.37
C HIS A 296 14.91 -11.55 18.82
N SER A 297 13.97 -12.49 18.66
CA SER A 297 12.62 -12.21 18.20
C SER A 297 11.90 -11.15 19.05
N ALA A 298 12.05 -11.20 20.38
CA ALA A 298 11.42 -10.24 21.28
C ALA A 298 11.88 -8.79 21.03
N THR A 299 13.19 -8.59 20.79
CA THR A 299 13.75 -7.27 20.48
C THR A 299 13.30 -6.80 19.11
N LEU A 300 13.17 -7.69 18.13
CA LEU A 300 12.65 -7.38 16.80
C LEU A 300 11.18 -6.95 16.86
N TYR A 301 10.32 -7.66 17.62
CA TYR A 301 8.92 -7.24 17.81
C TYR A 301 8.81 -5.87 18.49
N ALA A 302 9.60 -5.62 19.55
CA ALA A 302 9.62 -4.32 20.20
C ALA A 302 10.07 -3.21 19.23
N TRP A 303 11.08 -3.49 18.41
CA TRP A 303 11.59 -2.55 17.42
C TRP A 303 10.60 -2.30 16.26
N THR A 304 9.79 -3.30 15.93
CA THR A 304 8.70 -3.19 14.96
C THR A 304 7.68 -2.13 15.36
N VAL A 305 7.43 -1.94 16.65
CA VAL A 305 6.55 -0.85 17.13
C VAL A 305 7.11 0.51 16.75
N VAL A 306 8.43 0.73 16.89
CA VAL A 306 9.09 1.98 16.49
C VAL A 306 8.97 2.21 14.99
N LEU A 307 9.18 1.17 14.19
CA LEU A 307 8.98 1.22 12.74
C LEU A 307 7.56 1.62 12.37
N ALA A 308 6.59 0.85 12.87
CA ALA A 308 5.19 1.03 12.53
C ALA A 308 4.67 2.40 12.97
N PHE A 309 5.09 2.85 14.16
CA PHE A 309 4.80 4.20 14.65
C PHE A 309 5.36 5.28 13.71
N SER A 310 6.65 5.16 13.35
CA SER A 310 7.35 6.12 12.48
C SER A 310 6.69 6.21 11.11
N ASN A 311 6.35 5.07 10.50
CA ASN A 311 5.64 5.03 9.22
C ASN A 311 4.23 5.63 9.33
N SER A 312 3.53 5.36 10.43
CA SER A 312 2.14 5.78 10.63
C SER A 312 1.97 7.27 10.89
N ILE A 313 2.99 7.95 11.43
CA ILE A 313 2.97 9.43 11.55
C ILE A 313 3.45 10.11 10.27
N MET A 314 4.42 9.52 9.57
CA MET A 314 5.04 10.07 8.36
C MET A 314 4.07 10.07 7.17
N SER A 315 3.41 8.94 6.90
CA SER A 315 2.60 8.75 5.69
C SER A 315 1.44 9.75 5.55
N PRO A 316 0.57 9.96 6.56
CA PRO A 316 -0.48 10.96 6.47
C PRO A 316 0.08 12.40 6.47
N ALA A 317 1.19 12.66 7.16
CA ALA A 317 1.84 13.96 7.14
C ALA A 317 2.38 14.29 5.74
N ALA A 318 2.99 13.32 5.04
CA ALA A 318 3.44 13.50 3.65
C ALA A 318 2.26 13.83 2.72
N THR A 319 1.15 13.11 2.84
CA THR A 319 -0.07 13.35 2.05
C THR A 319 -0.66 14.74 2.32
N GLY A 320 -0.74 15.13 3.59
CA GLY A 320 -1.22 16.46 4.00
C GLY A 320 -0.36 17.59 3.43
N LEU A 321 0.96 17.45 3.46
CA LEU A 321 1.88 18.44 2.91
C LEU A 321 1.77 18.55 1.38
N VAL A 322 1.64 17.42 0.66
CA VAL A 322 1.39 17.45 -0.80
C VAL A 322 0.11 18.23 -1.09
N SER A 323 -0.97 17.98 -0.36
CA SER A 323 -2.24 18.71 -0.54
C SER A 323 -2.12 20.19 -0.18
N THR A 324 -1.26 20.56 0.78
CA THR A 324 -1.06 21.96 1.21
C THR A 324 -0.30 22.79 0.17
N PHE A 325 0.66 22.18 -0.53
CA PHE A 325 1.49 22.88 -1.53
C PHE A 325 0.92 22.80 -2.96
N ALA A 326 -0.04 21.92 -3.21
CA ALA A 326 -0.72 21.83 -4.49
C ALA A 326 -1.82 22.90 -4.59
N ALA A 327 -1.96 23.54 -5.75
CA ALA A 327 -3.08 24.44 -6.02
C ALA A 327 -4.42 23.68 -5.95
N ALA A 328 -5.49 24.33 -5.55
CA ALA A 328 -6.79 23.69 -5.31
C ALA A 328 -7.33 22.95 -6.55
N ASN A 329 -7.05 23.46 -7.74
CA ASN A 329 -7.41 22.85 -9.03
C ASN A 329 -6.45 21.74 -9.48
N GLU A 330 -5.28 21.58 -8.85
CA GLU A 330 -4.24 20.62 -9.23
C GLU A 330 -4.02 19.51 -8.19
N GLN A 331 -4.67 19.58 -7.04
CA GLN A 331 -4.47 18.62 -5.93
C GLN A 331 -4.61 17.16 -6.37
N GLY A 332 -5.62 16.86 -7.20
CA GLY A 332 -5.82 15.49 -7.72
C GLY A 332 -4.67 15.03 -8.60
N THR A 333 -4.18 15.91 -9.48
CA THR A 333 -3.04 15.60 -10.38
C THR A 333 -1.76 15.39 -9.59
N VAL A 334 -1.44 16.29 -8.66
CA VAL A 334 -0.21 16.22 -7.85
C VAL A 334 -0.20 14.99 -6.94
N LEU A 335 -1.33 14.67 -6.28
CA LEU A 335 -1.48 13.45 -5.49
C LEU A 335 -1.39 12.21 -6.37
N GLY A 336 -1.93 12.24 -7.59
CA GLY A 336 -1.81 11.18 -8.57
C GLY A 336 -0.35 10.90 -8.95
N VAL A 337 0.44 11.96 -9.20
CA VAL A 337 1.90 11.83 -9.45
C VAL A 337 2.63 11.26 -8.25
N ALA A 338 2.34 11.73 -7.03
CA ALA A 338 2.92 11.19 -5.80
C ALA A 338 2.62 9.70 -5.65
N GLN A 339 1.37 9.28 -5.87
CA GLN A 339 0.98 7.86 -5.85
C GLN A 339 1.69 7.03 -6.92
N SER A 340 1.88 7.58 -8.11
CA SER A 340 2.63 6.91 -9.19
C SER A 340 4.10 6.71 -8.82
N LEU A 341 4.74 7.72 -8.24
CA LEU A 341 6.12 7.60 -7.73
C LEU A 341 6.18 6.58 -6.58
N GLY A 342 5.21 6.57 -5.69
CA GLY A 342 5.09 5.56 -4.65
C GLY A 342 4.94 4.14 -5.20
N ALA A 343 4.17 3.97 -6.28
CA ALA A 343 4.04 2.68 -6.95
C ALA A 343 5.35 2.24 -7.63
N LEU A 344 6.08 3.19 -8.23
CA LEU A 344 7.41 2.92 -8.77
C LEU A 344 8.39 2.47 -7.68
N GLY A 345 8.36 3.10 -6.51
CA GLY A 345 9.14 2.67 -5.34
C GLY A 345 8.76 1.27 -4.86
N ARG A 346 7.45 0.96 -4.80
CA ARG A 346 6.94 -0.39 -4.46
C ARG A 346 7.31 -1.46 -5.48
N PHE A 347 7.55 -1.10 -6.73
CA PHE A 347 8.05 -2.03 -7.76
C PHE A 347 9.56 -2.20 -7.67
N THR A 348 10.30 -1.10 -7.72
CA THR A 348 11.76 -1.13 -7.82
C THR A 348 12.43 -1.58 -6.52
N GLY A 349 11.86 -1.21 -5.37
CA GLY A 349 12.40 -1.54 -4.06
C GLY A 349 12.54 -3.04 -3.81
N PRO A 350 11.45 -3.83 -3.89
CA PRO A 350 11.53 -5.28 -3.69
C PRO A 350 12.53 -5.97 -4.61
N PHE A 351 12.57 -5.58 -5.87
CA PHE A 351 13.49 -6.15 -6.84
C PHE A 351 14.95 -5.81 -6.49
N VAL A 352 15.27 -4.53 -6.27
CA VAL A 352 16.63 -4.09 -5.94
C VAL A 352 17.12 -4.67 -4.62
N ILE A 353 16.27 -4.63 -3.58
CA ILE A 353 16.62 -5.18 -2.26
C ILE A 353 16.81 -6.69 -2.34
N GLY A 354 16.01 -7.41 -3.12
CA GLY A 354 16.19 -8.83 -3.35
C GLY A 354 17.48 -9.18 -4.08
N VAL A 355 17.84 -8.42 -5.11
CA VAL A 355 19.12 -8.56 -5.82
C VAL A 355 20.30 -8.31 -4.89
N VAL A 356 20.27 -7.22 -4.12
CA VAL A 356 21.35 -6.90 -3.16
C VAL A 356 21.46 -7.98 -2.10
N TYR A 357 20.33 -8.50 -1.62
CA TYR A 357 20.30 -9.58 -0.64
C TYR A 357 21.03 -10.84 -1.13
N ASP A 358 20.80 -11.28 -2.38
CA ASP A 358 21.37 -12.49 -2.95
C ASP A 358 22.83 -12.31 -3.38
N TRP A 359 23.18 -11.16 -3.98
CA TRP A 359 24.49 -10.96 -4.59
C TRP A 359 25.54 -10.40 -3.63
N THR A 360 25.13 -9.87 -2.49
CA THR A 360 26.06 -9.31 -1.50
C THR A 360 25.85 -9.91 -0.11
N SER A 361 24.88 -9.41 0.65
CA SER A 361 24.53 -9.94 1.97
C SER A 361 23.20 -9.40 2.48
N PRO A 362 22.57 -10.07 3.47
CA PRO A 362 21.41 -9.51 4.18
C PRO A 362 21.68 -8.12 4.76
N LEU A 363 22.85 -7.93 5.38
CA LEU A 363 23.26 -6.64 5.96
C LEU A 363 23.28 -5.53 4.90
N ALA A 364 23.84 -5.80 3.72
CA ALA A 364 23.89 -4.81 2.63
C ALA A 364 22.50 -4.40 2.16
N ALA A 365 21.54 -5.34 2.10
CA ALA A 365 20.16 -5.04 1.74
C ALA A 365 19.50 -4.05 2.71
N PHE A 366 19.70 -4.24 4.03
CA PHE A 366 19.22 -3.29 5.05
C PHE A 366 19.94 -1.94 4.98
N LEU A 367 21.26 -1.94 4.73
CA LEU A 367 22.03 -0.70 4.62
C LEU A 367 21.66 0.11 3.37
N VAL A 368 21.40 -0.53 2.24
CA VAL A 368 20.91 0.14 1.01
C VAL A 368 19.52 0.75 1.26
N ALA A 369 18.61 0.02 1.88
CA ALA A 369 17.29 0.53 2.21
C ALA A 369 17.34 1.66 3.26
N GLY A 370 18.13 1.48 4.32
CA GLY A 370 18.34 2.50 5.36
C GLY A 370 19.01 3.76 4.79
N GLY A 371 20.01 3.60 3.93
CA GLY A 371 20.68 4.69 3.22
C GLY A 371 19.71 5.45 2.30
N ALA A 372 18.88 4.73 1.53
CA ALA A 372 17.83 5.35 0.74
C ALA A 372 16.86 6.16 1.64
N MET A 373 16.46 5.61 2.80
CA MET A 373 15.59 6.33 3.74
C MET A 373 16.28 7.57 4.32
N LEU A 374 17.59 7.54 4.58
CA LEU A 374 18.36 8.73 4.99
C LEU A 374 18.40 9.81 3.89
N VAL A 375 18.50 9.42 2.62
CA VAL A 375 18.37 10.35 1.48
C VAL A 375 16.98 10.99 1.47
N GLY A 376 15.93 10.20 1.67
CA GLY A 376 14.57 10.71 1.79
C GLY A 376 14.39 11.63 3.01
N TRP A 377 15.00 11.29 4.14
CA TRP A 377 15.04 12.14 5.32
C TRP A 377 15.72 13.49 5.03
N ALA A 378 16.89 13.46 4.40
CA ALA A 378 17.59 14.69 3.99
C ALA A 378 16.74 15.54 3.04
N ALA A 379 16.06 14.91 2.07
CA ALA A 379 15.12 15.59 1.19
C ALA A 379 13.96 16.24 1.98
N SER A 380 13.43 15.56 3.01
CA SER A 380 12.34 16.08 3.85
C SER A 380 12.71 17.37 4.60
N LEU A 381 14.00 17.60 4.89
CA LEU A 381 14.50 18.85 5.48
C LEU A 381 14.29 20.03 4.54
N GLY A 382 14.33 19.80 3.22
CA GLY A 382 14.08 20.79 2.17
C GLY A 382 12.60 21.14 1.97
N VAL A 383 11.66 20.44 2.62
CA VAL A 383 10.24 20.76 2.55
C VAL A 383 9.97 22.12 3.22
N PRO A 384 9.36 23.10 2.52
CA PRO A 384 9.09 24.40 3.10
C PRO A 384 8.16 24.32 4.33
N LYS A 385 8.22 25.32 5.19
CA LYS A 385 7.21 25.46 6.25
C LYS A 385 5.89 25.89 5.60
N PRO A 386 4.76 25.20 5.86
CA PRO A 386 3.46 25.68 5.40
C PRO A 386 3.23 27.10 5.88
N ARG A 387 2.83 28.00 4.97
CA ARG A 387 2.38 29.35 5.36
C ARG A 387 1.14 29.17 6.24
N ARG A 388 1.13 29.72 7.44
CA ARG A 388 -0.12 29.84 8.21
C ARG A 388 -1.06 30.69 7.35
N PRO A 389 -2.33 30.29 7.17
CA PRO A 389 -3.29 31.21 6.59
C PRO A 389 -3.26 32.46 7.43
N ASP A 390 -3.01 33.64 6.80
CA ASP A 390 -3.19 34.92 7.43
C ASP A 390 -4.66 34.97 7.88
N VAL A 391 -4.88 34.80 9.17
CA VAL A 391 -6.12 35.19 9.82
C VAL A 391 -6.08 36.70 9.85
N SER A 392 -6.25 37.35 8.70
CA SER A 392 -6.64 38.73 8.64
C SER A 392 -8.03 38.77 9.25
N LEU A 393 -8.09 39.16 10.52
CA LEU A 393 -9.29 39.63 11.19
C LEU A 393 -9.97 40.64 10.27
N SER A 394 -10.96 40.19 9.50
CA SER A 394 -11.97 41.09 8.98
C SER A 394 -12.76 41.58 10.19
N VAL A 395 -12.37 42.74 10.70
CA VAL A 395 -13.13 43.56 11.61
C VAL A 395 -14.33 44.14 10.87
#